data_b4b505f13d48c1dc823d6904426896cb
#
_entry.id   b4b505f13d48c1dc823d6904426896cb
#
_cell.length_a   1.000
_cell.length_b   1.000
_cell.length_c   1.000
_cell.angle_alpha   90.00
_cell.angle_beta   90.00
_cell.angle_gamma   90.00
#
_symmetry.space_group_name_H-M   'P 1'
#
loop_
_entity.id
_entity.type
_entity.pdbx_description
1 polymer ?
#
loop_
_entity_poly.entity_id
_entity_poly.type
_entity_poly.pdbx_seq_one_letter_code
_entity_poly.pdbx_strand_id
1 'polypeptide(L)'
;MPLLLTAPLLSAQTPLKGVLDLSDRPADPFQDAKGKIVVLLFVRTDCPISNRYAPEIKELSTRYKAHAVFFLVYPIKTETNEQIRSHLSEFGYHLRAIRDSDSVLVQESQVKVTPEAAVFSADRRLLYHGRIDDWYQDFGRSRQAPTTHELSDAIAAAIAGKLPTLPTMPAVGCYLPEKR
;
A
#
# COMPACT_ATOMS: atom_id res chain seq x y z
N MET A 1 14.67 41.65 -27.72
CA MET A 1 15.16 40.52 -26.90
C MET A 1 14.03 39.49 -26.81
N PRO A 2 14.15 38.32 -27.40
CA PRO A 2 13.10 37.29 -27.28
C PRO A 2 13.28 36.53 -25.95
N LEU A 3 12.21 36.48 -25.15
CA LEU A 3 12.12 35.66 -23.96
C LEU A 3 12.04 34.18 -24.40
N LEU A 4 13.08 33.40 -24.12
CA LEU A 4 13.05 31.94 -24.25
C LEU A 4 12.22 31.35 -23.08
N LEU A 5 10.97 30.94 -23.38
CA LEU A 5 10.19 30.11 -22.51
C LEU A 5 10.84 28.72 -22.46
N THR A 6 11.55 28.43 -21.41
CA THR A 6 11.99 27.04 -21.09
C THR A 6 10.79 26.25 -20.56
N ALA A 7 10.20 25.41 -21.40
CA ALA A 7 9.21 24.44 -20.94
C ALA A 7 9.88 23.45 -19.98
N PRO A 8 9.25 23.11 -18.83
CA PRO A 8 9.78 22.09 -17.96
C PRO A 8 9.77 20.74 -18.69
N LEU A 9 10.93 20.10 -18.78
CA LEU A 9 11.06 18.72 -19.22
C LEU A 9 10.27 17.83 -18.27
N LEU A 10 9.11 17.36 -18.72
CA LEU A 10 8.36 16.32 -18.04
C LEU A 10 9.24 15.05 -18.05
N SER A 11 9.90 14.77 -16.95
CA SER A 11 10.68 13.54 -16.79
C SER A 11 9.73 12.36 -16.94
N ALA A 12 9.80 11.67 -18.07
CA ALA A 12 9.09 10.41 -18.28
C ALA A 12 9.67 9.39 -17.29
N GLN A 13 8.97 9.18 -16.16
CA GLN A 13 9.38 8.18 -15.18
C GLN A 13 9.23 6.81 -15.83
N THR A 14 10.31 6.03 -15.79
CA THR A 14 10.32 4.66 -16.30
C THR A 14 9.27 3.82 -15.57
N PRO A 15 8.41 3.07 -16.29
CA PRO A 15 7.42 2.21 -15.65
C PRO A 15 8.07 1.25 -14.65
N LEU A 16 7.38 0.97 -13.54
CA LEU A 16 7.84 0.01 -12.53
C LEU A 16 7.84 -1.39 -13.16
N LYS A 17 9.04 -1.94 -13.40
CA LYS A 17 9.17 -3.26 -14.01
C LYS A 17 8.64 -4.33 -13.05
N GLY A 18 7.74 -5.19 -13.54
CA GLY A 18 7.17 -6.28 -12.75
C GLY A 18 5.99 -5.90 -11.87
N VAL A 19 5.53 -4.65 -11.94
CA VAL A 19 4.31 -4.18 -11.29
C VAL A 19 3.19 -4.14 -12.31
N LEU A 20 2.13 -4.94 -12.12
CA LEU A 20 1.07 -5.17 -13.09
C LEU A 20 -0.31 -4.97 -12.46
N ASP A 21 -1.28 -4.51 -13.26
CA ASP A 21 -2.70 -4.59 -12.90
C ASP A 21 -3.24 -6.02 -13.12
N LEU A 22 -4.51 -6.23 -12.76
CA LEU A 22 -5.15 -7.54 -12.95
C LEU A 22 -5.51 -7.88 -14.41
N SER A 23 -5.13 -7.02 -15.36
CA SER A 23 -5.21 -7.28 -16.80
C SER A 23 -3.82 -7.47 -17.42
N ASP A 24 -2.81 -7.72 -16.57
CA ASP A 24 -1.40 -7.88 -16.93
C ASP A 24 -0.76 -6.66 -17.64
N ARG A 25 -1.32 -5.47 -17.44
CA ARG A 25 -0.78 -4.23 -17.96
C ARG A 25 0.15 -3.59 -16.92
N PRO A 26 1.23 -2.92 -17.35
CA PRO A 26 2.07 -2.16 -16.43
C PRO A 26 1.25 -1.19 -15.57
N ALA A 27 1.53 -1.17 -14.27
CA ALA A 27 0.87 -0.30 -13.31
C ALA A 27 1.91 0.51 -12.53
N ASP A 28 1.58 1.76 -12.25
CA ASP A 28 2.38 2.63 -11.39
C ASP A 28 1.45 3.37 -10.43
N PRO A 29 1.40 2.95 -9.16
CA PRO A 29 0.50 3.55 -8.17
C PRO A 29 0.81 5.04 -7.94
N PHE A 30 2.05 5.48 -8.14
CA PHE A 30 2.45 6.87 -7.93
C PHE A 30 1.97 7.78 -9.06
N GLN A 31 2.06 7.32 -10.31
CA GLN A 31 1.49 8.03 -11.47
C GLN A 31 -0.04 8.06 -11.40
N ASP A 32 -0.64 6.94 -11.04
CA ASP A 32 -2.08 6.78 -10.92
C ASP A 32 -2.70 7.64 -9.82
N ALA A 33 -1.93 7.96 -8.78
CA ALA A 33 -2.38 8.81 -7.67
C ALA A 33 -2.47 10.30 -8.03
N LYS A 34 -1.91 10.73 -9.18
CA LYS A 34 -2.00 12.11 -9.69
C LYS A 34 -1.63 13.18 -8.66
N GLY A 35 -0.53 12.97 -7.94
CA GLY A 35 -0.01 13.91 -6.95
C GLY A 35 -0.72 13.87 -5.58
N LYS A 36 -1.52 12.83 -5.30
CA LYS A 36 -2.04 12.57 -3.95
C LYS A 36 -1.08 11.68 -3.15
N ILE A 37 -1.33 11.58 -1.85
CA ILE A 37 -0.70 10.59 -0.98
C ILE A 37 -1.04 9.19 -1.51
N VAL A 38 -0.06 8.30 -1.54
CA VAL A 38 -0.23 6.90 -1.93
C VAL A 38 -0.17 6.02 -0.68
N VAL A 39 -1.18 5.18 -0.51
CA VAL A 39 -1.23 4.15 0.54
C VAL A 39 -1.21 2.79 -0.12
N LEU A 40 -0.16 2.03 0.14
CA LEU A 40 0.00 0.67 -0.33
C LEU A 40 -0.31 -0.30 0.82
N LEU A 41 -1.28 -1.19 0.62
CA LEU A 41 -1.67 -2.25 1.56
C LEU A 41 -1.18 -3.58 0.98
N PHE A 42 -0.14 -4.15 1.56
CA PHE A 42 0.40 -5.44 1.17
C PHE A 42 -0.42 -6.56 1.81
N VAL A 43 -1.06 -7.35 0.99
CA VAL A 43 -1.99 -8.41 1.40
C VAL A 43 -1.73 -9.70 0.62
N ARG A 44 -2.27 -10.82 1.13
CA ARG A 44 -2.27 -12.12 0.43
C ARG A 44 -3.66 -12.73 0.49
N THR A 45 -4.01 -13.48 -0.55
CA THR A 45 -5.31 -14.15 -0.62
C THR A 45 -5.49 -15.20 0.46
N ASP A 46 -4.40 -15.87 0.87
CA ASP A 46 -4.36 -16.99 1.81
C ASP A 46 -3.90 -16.59 3.23
N CYS A 47 -3.72 -15.29 3.51
CA CYS A 47 -3.30 -14.84 4.84
C CYS A 47 -4.52 -14.50 5.72
N PRO A 48 -4.81 -15.30 6.77
CA PRO A 48 -5.98 -15.07 7.62
C PRO A 48 -5.96 -13.71 8.32
N ILE A 49 -4.77 -13.20 8.66
CA ILE A 49 -4.61 -11.90 9.31
C ILE A 49 -4.94 -10.79 8.29
N SER A 50 -4.41 -10.87 7.05
CA SER A 50 -4.78 -9.93 5.98
C SER A 50 -6.29 -9.86 5.77
N ASN A 51 -6.94 -11.02 5.73
CA ASN A 51 -8.36 -11.12 5.45
C ASN A 51 -9.21 -10.50 6.58
N ARG A 52 -8.77 -10.64 7.83
CA ARG A 52 -9.46 -10.01 8.98
C ARG A 52 -9.36 -8.49 8.99
N TYR A 53 -8.33 -7.90 8.36
CA TYR A 53 -8.20 -6.45 8.23
C TYR A 53 -9.06 -5.84 7.11
N ALA A 54 -9.78 -6.63 6.31
CA ALA A 54 -10.59 -6.10 5.21
C ALA A 54 -11.59 -5.01 5.62
N PRO A 55 -12.33 -5.10 6.74
CA PRO A 55 -13.22 -4.03 7.17
C PRO A 55 -12.48 -2.71 7.45
N GLU A 56 -11.36 -2.77 8.19
CA GLU A 56 -10.57 -1.60 8.55
C GLU A 56 -9.95 -0.93 7.31
N ILE A 57 -9.39 -1.73 6.39
CA ILE A 57 -8.83 -1.23 5.13
C ILE A 57 -9.89 -0.48 4.32
N LYS A 58 -11.11 -1.01 4.24
CA LYS A 58 -12.22 -0.36 3.52
C LYS A 58 -12.64 0.94 4.20
N GLU A 59 -12.69 0.95 5.53
CA GLU A 59 -13.03 2.14 6.29
C GLU A 59 -11.99 3.24 6.08
N LEU A 60 -10.69 2.93 6.25
CA LEU A 60 -9.61 3.88 6.03
C LEU A 60 -9.61 4.45 4.60
N SER A 61 -9.79 3.58 3.60
CA SER A 61 -9.83 4.01 2.21
C SER A 61 -11.00 4.96 1.92
N THR A 62 -12.14 4.74 2.55
CA THR A 62 -13.32 5.61 2.43
C THR A 62 -13.09 6.94 3.15
N ARG A 63 -12.56 6.89 4.36
CA ARG A 63 -12.28 8.06 5.21
C ARG A 63 -11.33 9.05 4.53
N TYR A 64 -10.27 8.53 3.90
CA TYR A 64 -9.19 9.35 3.34
C TYR A 64 -9.23 9.54 1.82
N LYS A 65 -10.29 9.09 1.12
CA LYS A 65 -10.39 9.11 -0.36
C LYS A 65 -10.19 10.48 -1.02
N ALA A 66 -10.46 11.57 -0.30
CA ALA A 66 -10.26 12.92 -0.82
C ALA A 66 -8.78 13.28 -0.97
N HIS A 67 -7.91 12.74 -0.12
CA HIS A 67 -6.50 13.13 0.03
C HIS A 67 -5.50 12.04 -0.36
N ALA A 68 -5.90 10.78 -0.28
CA ALA A 68 -5.04 9.62 -0.53
C ALA A 68 -5.67 8.65 -1.52
N VAL A 69 -4.82 7.95 -2.27
CA VAL A 69 -5.22 6.84 -3.14
C VAL A 69 -4.67 5.55 -2.55
N PHE A 70 -5.55 4.59 -2.38
CA PHE A 70 -5.25 3.30 -1.78
C PHE A 70 -5.14 2.22 -2.84
N PHE A 71 -4.12 1.37 -2.71
CA PHE A 71 -3.91 0.20 -3.55
C PHE A 71 -3.72 -1.04 -2.69
N LEU A 72 -4.33 -2.14 -3.09
CA LEU A 72 -3.99 -3.47 -2.58
C LEU A 72 -2.84 -4.03 -3.40
N VAL A 73 -1.75 -4.38 -2.75
CA VAL A 73 -0.56 -4.95 -3.40
C VAL A 73 -0.45 -6.42 -3.03
N TYR A 74 -0.43 -7.27 -4.07
CA TYR A 74 -0.29 -8.72 -3.96
C TYR A 74 1.14 -9.12 -4.37
N PRO A 75 2.03 -9.39 -3.40
CA PRO A 75 3.44 -9.60 -3.67
C PRO A 75 3.82 -11.04 -3.96
N ILE A 76 2.87 -11.97 -3.90
CA ILE A 76 3.15 -13.40 -4.06
C ILE A 76 3.07 -13.78 -5.54
N LYS A 77 4.19 -14.20 -6.10
CA LYS A 77 4.33 -14.51 -7.53
C LYS A 77 3.38 -15.61 -8.02
N THR A 78 3.01 -16.53 -7.16
CA THR A 78 2.12 -17.66 -7.49
C THR A 78 0.65 -17.31 -7.41
N GLU A 79 0.26 -16.15 -6.87
CA GLU A 79 -1.13 -15.71 -6.87
C GLU A 79 -1.55 -15.28 -8.27
N THR A 80 -2.61 -15.89 -8.78
CA THR A 80 -3.15 -15.59 -10.12
C THR A 80 -4.10 -14.41 -10.07
N ASN A 81 -4.32 -13.76 -11.22
CA ASN A 81 -5.31 -12.69 -11.34
C ASN A 81 -6.71 -13.15 -10.93
N GLU A 82 -7.07 -14.40 -11.20
CA GLU A 82 -8.35 -14.98 -10.84
C GLU A 82 -8.51 -15.12 -9.32
N GLN A 83 -7.50 -15.67 -8.64
CA GLN A 83 -7.49 -15.76 -7.18
C GLN A 83 -7.62 -14.40 -6.53
N ILE A 84 -6.90 -13.39 -7.05
CA ILE A 84 -6.99 -12.02 -6.54
C ILE A 84 -8.38 -11.43 -6.78
N ARG A 85 -8.99 -11.62 -7.97
CA ARG A 85 -10.36 -11.15 -8.22
C ARG A 85 -11.38 -11.82 -7.29
N SER A 86 -11.23 -13.13 -7.05
CA SER A 86 -12.08 -13.86 -6.10
C SER A 86 -11.94 -13.25 -4.69
N HIS A 87 -10.72 -13.03 -4.25
CA HIS A 87 -10.43 -12.40 -2.96
C HIS A 87 -11.04 -10.98 -2.83
N LEU A 88 -10.89 -10.15 -3.87
CA LEU A 88 -11.50 -8.82 -3.88
C LEU A 88 -13.04 -8.89 -3.72
N SER A 89 -13.66 -9.83 -4.42
CA SER A 89 -15.11 -10.06 -4.36
C SER A 89 -15.55 -10.57 -3.00
N GLU A 90 -14.87 -11.59 -2.47
CA GLU A 90 -15.18 -12.24 -1.18
C GLU A 90 -15.12 -11.24 -0.02
N PHE A 91 -14.10 -10.39 0.02
CA PHE A 91 -13.91 -9.41 1.09
C PHE A 91 -14.53 -8.03 0.79
N GLY A 92 -15.22 -7.90 -0.35
CA GLY A 92 -15.91 -6.67 -0.76
C GLY A 92 -14.99 -5.48 -0.93
N TYR A 93 -13.81 -5.71 -1.49
CA TYR A 93 -12.87 -4.65 -1.82
C TYR A 93 -13.26 -3.92 -3.12
N HIS A 94 -13.33 -2.60 -3.07
CA HIS A 94 -13.50 -1.72 -4.24
C HIS A 94 -12.23 -0.91 -4.52
N LEU A 95 -11.09 -1.43 -4.08
CA LEU A 95 -9.77 -0.83 -4.27
C LEU A 95 -9.10 -1.37 -5.52
N ARG A 96 -8.20 -0.58 -6.06
CA ARG A 96 -7.33 -1.02 -7.16
C ARG A 96 -6.34 -2.05 -6.63
N ALA A 97 -6.23 -3.18 -7.33
CA ALA A 97 -5.30 -4.24 -7.01
C ALA A 97 -4.11 -4.23 -7.96
N ILE A 98 -2.92 -4.44 -7.43
CA ILE A 98 -1.65 -4.49 -8.14
C ILE A 98 -0.94 -5.80 -7.77
N ARG A 99 -0.39 -6.47 -8.77
CA ARG A 99 0.54 -7.59 -8.60
C ARG A 99 1.97 -7.06 -8.59
N ASP A 100 2.71 -7.38 -7.54
CA ASP A 100 4.12 -7.03 -7.38
C ASP A 100 4.99 -8.30 -7.37
N SER A 101 4.92 -9.08 -8.45
CA SER A 101 5.57 -10.39 -8.56
C SER A 101 7.11 -10.34 -8.46
N ASP A 102 7.69 -9.19 -8.75
CA ASP A 102 9.14 -8.96 -8.68
C ASP A 102 9.54 -8.24 -7.38
N SER A 103 8.60 -8.05 -6.45
CA SER A 103 8.82 -7.41 -5.14
C SER A 103 9.44 -6.00 -5.24
N VAL A 104 9.07 -5.24 -6.26
CA VAL A 104 9.57 -3.87 -6.48
C VAL A 104 8.98 -2.92 -5.44
N LEU A 105 7.65 -2.94 -5.29
CA LEU A 105 6.95 -2.14 -4.28
C LEU A 105 7.25 -2.64 -2.86
N VAL A 106 7.40 -3.95 -2.65
CA VAL A 106 7.84 -4.53 -1.37
C VAL A 106 9.17 -3.91 -0.93
N GLN A 107 10.17 -3.87 -1.81
CA GLN A 107 11.48 -3.30 -1.49
C GLN A 107 11.42 -1.80 -1.24
N GLU A 108 10.73 -1.05 -2.10
CA GLU A 108 10.59 0.39 -1.96
C GLU A 108 9.85 0.77 -0.67
N SER A 109 8.88 -0.04 -0.26
CA SER A 109 8.09 0.14 0.96
C SER A 109 8.76 -0.43 2.22
N GLN A 110 9.84 -1.21 2.08
CA GLN A 110 10.56 -1.88 3.17
C GLN A 110 9.70 -2.85 3.99
N VAL A 111 8.60 -3.34 3.42
CA VAL A 111 7.66 -4.25 4.10
C VAL A 111 8.19 -5.69 4.12
N LYS A 112 7.78 -6.46 5.13
CA LYS A 112 8.29 -7.82 5.39
C LYS A 112 7.22 -8.87 5.56
N VAL A 113 6.00 -8.45 5.89
CA VAL A 113 4.88 -9.35 6.18
C VAL A 113 3.60 -8.88 5.48
N THR A 114 2.55 -9.68 5.54
CA THR A 114 1.19 -9.29 5.14
C THR A 114 0.20 -9.62 6.26
N PRO A 115 -0.70 -8.70 6.67
CA PRO A 115 -0.81 -7.35 6.12
C PRO A 115 0.26 -6.41 6.67
N GLU A 116 0.79 -5.57 5.81
CA GLU A 116 1.61 -4.42 6.19
C GLU A 116 1.26 -3.24 5.29
N ALA A 117 1.39 -2.03 5.79
CA ALA A 117 1.04 -0.81 5.07
C ALA A 117 2.27 0.05 4.80
N ALA A 118 2.23 0.82 3.71
CA ALA A 118 3.18 1.90 3.47
C ALA A 118 2.45 3.16 3.01
N VAL A 119 2.92 4.31 3.49
CA VAL A 119 2.40 5.64 3.11
C VAL A 119 3.51 6.42 2.44
N PHE A 120 3.23 6.89 1.23
CA PHE A 120 4.12 7.75 0.46
C PHE A 120 3.51 9.12 0.26
N SER A 121 4.37 10.14 0.29
CA SER A 121 4.00 11.50 -0.11
C SER A 121 3.75 11.58 -1.63
N ALA A 122 3.19 12.69 -2.09
CA ALA A 122 2.94 12.95 -3.51
C ALA A 122 4.21 12.94 -4.37
N ASP A 123 5.36 13.25 -3.79
CA ASP A 123 6.69 13.19 -4.40
C ASP A 123 7.40 11.84 -4.22
N ARG A 124 6.65 10.78 -3.90
CA ARG A 124 7.10 9.38 -3.76
C ARG A 124 8.12 9.16 -2.65
N ARG A 125 8.11 9.96 -1.60
CA ARG A 125 8.94 9.72 -0.42
C ARG A 125 8.18 8.81 0.56
N LEU A 126 8.82 7.73 1.01
CA LEU A 126 8.26 6.86 2.04
C LEU A 126 8.18 7.63 3.37
N LEU A 127 6.98 7.75 3.91
CA LEU A 127 6.70 8.45 5.17
C LEU A 127 6.46 7.48 6.32
N TYR A 128 5.86 6.34 6.04
CA TYR A 128 5.52 5.31 7.02
C TYR A 128 5.56 3.94 6.37
N HIS A 129 6.01 2.92 7.09
CA HIS A 129 5.71 1.53 6.82
C HIS A 129 5.52 0.75 8.12
N GLY A 130 4.62 -0.23 8.11
CA GLY A 130 4.37 -1.03 9.30
C GLY A 130 2.93 -1.50 9.43
N ARG A 131 2.54 -1.80 10.65
CA ARG A 131 1.20 -2.32 10.98
C ARG A 131 0.10 -1.29 10.68
N ILE A 132 -1.10 -1.80 10.43
CA ILE A 132 -2.29 -0.97 10.25
C ILE A 132 -2.68 -0.34 11.59
N ASP A 133 -2.70 -1.17 12.65
CA ASP A 133 -2.97 -0.82 14.02
C ASP A 133 -2.36 -1.87 14.98
N ASP A 134 -2.64 -1.80 16.28
CA ASP A 134 -2.16 -2.74 17.29
C ASP A 134 -3.16 -3.87 17.60
N TRP A 135 -4.10 -4.16 16.71
CA TRP A 135 -5.09 -5.23 16.92
C TRP A 135 -4.41 -6.59 17.14
N TYR A 136 -3.44 -6.95 16.29
CA TYR A 136 -2.63 -8.16 16.48
C TYR A 136 -1.38 -7.85 17.28
N GLN A 137 -1.19 -8.60 18.39
CA GLN A 137 -0.02 -8.52 19.25
C GLN A 137 1.03 -9.58 18.88
N ASP A 138 0.55 -10.75 18.39
CA ASP A 138 1.35 -11.88 17.97
C ASP A 138 0.49 -12.82 17.11
N PHE A 139 1.09 -13.86 16.51
CA PHE A 139 0.35 -14.91 15.83
C PHE A 139 -0.64 -15.58 16.82
N GLY A 140 -1.91 -15.61 16.40
CA GLY A 140 -2.97 -16.20 17.24
C GLY A 140 -3.41 -15.36 18.45
N ARG A 141 -2.80 -14.16 18.67
CA ARG A 141 -3.16 -13.27 19.79
C ARG A 141 -3.55 -11.91 19.30
N SER A 142 -4.85 -11.62 19.36
CA SER A 142 -5.42 -10.30 19.02
C SER A 142 -6.09 -9.68 20.23
N ARG A 143 -6.17 -8.35 20.24
CA ARG A 143 -6.99 -7.58 21.18
C ARG A 143 -8.47 -7.71 20.80
N GLN A 144 -9.35 -7.33 21.70
CA GLN A 144 -10.79 -7.16 21.36
C GLN A 144 -11.00 -6.01 20.37
N ALA A 145 -10.26 -4.92 20.54
CA ALA A 145 -10.20 -3.77 19.64
C ALA A 145 -8.79 -3.17 19.66
N PRO A 146 -8.38 -2.49 18.57
CA PRO A 146 -7.12 -1.73 18.56
C PRO A 146 -7.14 -0.63 19.62
N THR A 147 -5.96 -0.31 20.16
CA THR A 147 -5.74 0.81 21.08
C THR A 147 -4.90 1.92 20.45
N THR A 148 -4.21 1.63 19.37
CA THR A 148 -3.45 2.58 18.54
C THR A 148 -3.77 2.37 17.06
N HIS A 149 -3.66 3.42 16.23
CA HIS A 149 -4.10 3.44 14.84
C HIS A 149 -3.02 4.03 13.93
N GLU A 150 -1.84 3.38 13.90
CA GLU A 150 -0.61 3.93 13.34
C GLU A 150 -0.73 4.31 11.86
N LEU A 151 -1.41 3.50 11.04
CA LEU A 151 -1.64 3.84 9.64
C LEU A 151 -2.52 5.09 9.49
N SER A 152 -3.61 5.17 10.26
CA SER A 152 -4.49 6.34 10.26
C SER A 152 -3.74 7.61 10.67
N ASP A 153 -2.92 7.52 11.71
CA ASP A 153 -2.13 8.64 12.23
C ASP A 153 -1.06 9.07 11.21
N ALA A 154 -0.42 8.12 10.54
CA ALA A 154 0.56 8.39 9.50
C ALA A 154 -0.07 9.10 8.28
N ILE A 155 -1.26 8.66 7.84
CA ILE A 155 -2.01 9.31 6.76
C ILE A 155 -2.41 10.73 7.17
N ALA A 156 -2.93 10.92 8.39
CA ALA A 156 -3.32 12.23 8.90
C ALA A 156 -2.12 13.19 8.99
N ALA A 157 -0.96 12.72 9.45
CA ALA A 157 0.28 13.50 9.47
C ALA A 157 0.70 13.90 8.04
N ALA A 158 0.67 12.95 7.09
CA ALA A 158 1.01 13.20 5.68
C ALA A 158 0.08 14.26 5.05
N ILE A 159 -1.23 14.20 5.32
CA ILE A 159 -2.21 15.20 4.86
C ILE A 159 -1.90 16.58 5.44
N ALA A 160 -1.44 16.64 6.69
CA ALA A 160 -1.04 17.89 7.35
C ALA A 160 0.35 18.40 6.91
N GLY A 161 1.03 17.72 5.97
CA GLY A 161 2.39 18.04 5.54
C GLY A 161 3.46 17.80 6.61
N LYS A 162 3.15 16.95 7.60
CA LYS A 162 4.05 16.61 8.71
C LYS A 162 4.61 15.18 8.52
N LEU A 163 5.75 14.91 9.15
CA LEU A 163 6.26 13.56 9.27
C LEU A 163 5.48 12.81 10.36
N PRO A 164 5.20 11.50 10.17
CA PRO A 164 4.65 10.67 11.22
C PRO A 164 5.57 10.62 12.43
N THR A 165 4.99 10.61 13.63
CA THR A 165 5.73 10.49 14.89
C THR A 165 6.48 9.15 14.98
N LEU A 166 5.86 8.10 14.47
CA LEU A 166 6.41 6.74 14.38
C LEU A 166 6.47 6.34 12.90
N PRO A 167 7.62 6.52 12.23
CA PRO A 167 7.74 6.23 10.80
C PRO A 167 7.74 4.72 10.49
N THR A 168 7.98 3.90 11.51
CA THR A 168 8.01 2.43 11.37
C THR A 168 7.45 1.77 12.62
N MET A 169 6.53 0.81 12.42
CA MET A 169 6.00 -0.03 13.51
C MET A 169 5.88 -1.48 13.03
N PRO A 170 6.44 -2.46 13.78
CA PRO A 170 6.38 -3.87 13.39
C PRO A 170 4.94 -4.34 13.20
N ALA A 171 4.68 -5.03 12.08
CA ALA A 171 3.42 -5.69 11.80
C ALA A 171 3.47 -7.18 12.16
N VAL A 172 2.33 -7.73 12.55
CA VAL A 172 2.14 -9.18 12.73
C VAL A 172 1.43 -9.73 11.50
N GLY A 173 2.04 -10.73 10.86
CA GLY A 173 1.47 -11.24 9.62
C GLY A 173 2.28 -12.39 9.01
N CYS A 174 1.86 -12.84 7.84
CA CYS A 174 2.53 -13.89 7.08
C CYS A 174 3.78 -13.31 6.40
N TYR A 175 4.95 -13.90 6.65
CA TYR A 175 6.21 -13.43 6.07
C TYR A 175 6.20 -13.49 4.54
N LEU A 176 6.76 -12.45 3.93
CA LEU A 176 7.03 -12.42 2.50
C LEU A 176 8.28 -13.25 2.19
N PRO A 177 8.31 -13.93 1.02
CA PRO A 177 9.51 -14.65 0.59
C PRO A 177 10.69 -13.68 0.42
N GLU A 178 11.85 -14.06 0.96
CA GLU A 178 13.08 -13.32 0.67
C GLU A 178 13.46 -13.46 -0.82
N LYS A 179 13.88 -12.37 -1.45
CA LYS A 179 14.47 -12.43 -2.77
C LYS A 179 15.81 -13.18 -2.67
N ARG A 180 15.87 -14.34 -3.33
CA ARG A 180 17.12 -15.04 -3.57
C ARG A 180 17.86 -14.43 -4.77
#